data_af6196ed920ed564f96ea45dd928a7a0
#
_entry.id   af6196ed920ed564f96ea45dd928a7a0
#
_cell.length_a   1.000
_cell.length_b   1.000
_cell.length_c   1.000
_cell.angle_alpha   90.00
_cell.angle_beta   90.00
_cell.angle_gamma   90.00
#
_symmetry.space_group_name_H-M   'P 1'
#
loop_
_entity.id
_entity.type
_entity.pdbx_description
1 polymer ?
#
loop_
_entity_poly.entity_id
_entity_poly.type
_entity_poly.pdbx_seq_one_letter_code
_entity_poly.pdbx_strand_id
1 'polypeptide(L)'
;YGVQLLMRGYRDSPAETYNVRQPEVVATLQREYVACGVDLLSTNTFNSNPRKLKTLGFGEDFERFNRAGVRIAKEAARDKARVFGNMSATGEFVFPLGGYTFDEAVETFRRQAAILYEEGVEGFLLETFSDIKELKAAIMAVRKVTADLPLIVNMTFEADGRSITGTSAESYAVSIQDLDVDVIGINCTLAPAQSLRVFERLARVCQKPLCIQPNAGTPIYDGHRLSYDLSSESFAFYADDFIELGASIIGGCCGTGPEHIRLMRRALDQRRSPRAIDKDPKRYLSSRTVLTPIQPFLSIGERINPA
;
A
#
# COMPACT_ATOMS: atom_id res chain seq x y z
N TYR A 1 0.52 9.93 5.31
CA TYR A 1 0.33 11.26 5.94
C TYR A 1 0.90 11.32 7.35
N GLY A 2 0.67 10.33 8.22
CA GLY A 2 1.07 10.37 9.61
C GLY A 2 2.51 10.82 9.86
N VAL A 3 3.46 10.25 9.12
CA VAL A 3 4.89 10.64 9.22
C VAL A 3 5.11 12.11 8.84
N GLN A 4 4.47 12.59 7.77
CA GLN A 4 4.61 13.99 7.35
C GLN A 4 3.99 14.97 8.38
N LEU A 5 2.87 14.60 8.95
CA LEU A 5 2.26 15.40 10.04
C LEU A 5 3.17 15.40 11.27
N LEU A 6 3.72 14.25 11.66
CA LEU A 6 4.67 14.15 12.78
C LEU A 6 5.93 14.99 12.54
N MET A 7 6.51 14.96 11.35
CA MET A 7 7.69 15.77 10.97
C MET A 7 7.39 17.29 11.03
N ARG A 8 6.14 17.69 10.85
CA ARG A 8 5.65 19.07 10.97
C ARG A 8 5.24 19.48 12.39
N GLY A 9 5.44 18.59 13.37
CA GLY A 9 5.16 18.85 14.78
C GLY A 9 3.76 18.46 15.26
N TYR A 10 2.94 17.84 14.42
CA TYR A 10 1.63 17.31 14.77
C TYR A 10 1.77 15.91 15.38
N ARG A 11 1.47 15.74 16.65
CA ARG A 11 1.83 14.54 17.43
C ARG A 11 0.65 13.66 17.84
N ASP A 12 -0.59 14.02 17.47
CA ASP A 12 -1.75 13.18 17.78
C ASP A 12 -1.66 11.86 17.01
N SER A 13 -2.00 10.77 17.69
CA SER A 13 -2.06 9.44 17.12
C SER A 13 -3.40 8.79 17.45
N PRO A 14 -4.08 8.19 16.48
CA PRO A 14 -3.70 8.10 15.07
C PRO A 14 -3.83 9.44 14.31
N ALA A 15 -3.11 9.57 13.18
CA ALA A 15 -3.11 10.79 12.36
C ALA A 15 -4.51 11.18 11.82
N GLU A 16 -5.42 10.22 11.79
CA GLU A 16 -6.81 10.38 11.37
C GLU A 16 -7.64 11.25 12.34
N THR A 17 -7.16 11.48 13.57
CA THR A 17 -7.76 12.43 14.50
C THR A 17 -7.80 13.85 13.93
N TYR A 18 -6.79 14.19 13.11
CA TYR A 18 -6.71 15.49 12.43
C TYR A 18 -7.80 15.67 11.37
N ASN A 19 -8.36 14.61 10.79
CA ASN A 19 -9.50 14.72 9.88
C ASN A 19 -10.69 15.44 10.51
N VAL A 20 -10.78 15.39 11.84
CA VAL A 20 -11.92 15.92 12.59
C VAL A 20 -11.52 17.11 13.47
N ARG A 21 -10.38 17.01 14.15
CA ARG A 21 -9.97 18.04 15.11
C ARG A 21 -9.36 19.27 14.43
N GLN A 22 -8.59 19.03 13.35
CA GLN A 22 -7.89 20.08 12.61
C GLN A 22 -7.84 19.74 11.11
N PRO A 23 -8.99 19.70 10.41
CA PRO A 23 -9.09 19.24 9.03
C PRO A 23 -8.19 20.02 8.06
N GLU A 24 -7.98 21.32 8.32
CA GLU A 24 -7.11 22.17 7.51
C GLU A 24 -5.64 21.74 7.51
N VAL A 25 -5.17 21.07 8.55
CA VAL A 25 -3.81 20.52 8.60
C VAL A 25 -3.64 19.42 7.54
N VAL A 26 -4.62 18.52 7.47
CA VAL A 26 -4.64 17.43 6.46
C VAL A 26 -4.88 18.00 5.07
N ALA A 27 -5.86 18.89 4.93
CA ALA A 27 -6.19 19.53 3.65
C ALA A 27 -5.01 20.30 3.05
N THR A 28 -4.26 21.02 3.89
CA THR A 28 -3.07 21.76 3.44
C THR A 28 -2.00 20.82 2.90
N LEU A 29 -1.68 19.75 3.64
CA LEU A 29 -0.72 18.74 3.20
C LEU A 29 -1.15 18.07 1.89
N GLN A 30 -2.44 17.73 1.75
CA GLN A 30 -2.97 17.13 0.55
C GLN A 30 -2.93 18.08 -0.65
N ARG A 31 -3.28 19.37 -0.45
CA ARG A 31 -3.14 20.39 -1.51
C ARG A 31 -1.69 20.58 -1.97
N GLU A 32 -0.71 20.48 -1.06
CA GLU A 32 0.71 20.50 -1.44
C GLU A 32 1.08 19.34 -2.35
N TYR A 33 0.60 18.10 -2.08
CA TYR A 33 0.82 16.97 -2.98
C TYR A 33 0.12 17.15 -4.33
N VAL A 34 -1.11 17.63 -4.33
CA VAL A 34 -1.85 17.94 -5.58
C VAL A 34 -1.11 18.99 -6.42
N ALA A 35 -0.54 20.01 -5.76
CA ALA A 35 0.28 21.03 -6.44
C ALA A 35 1.57 20.48 -7.06
N CYS A 36 2.03 19.31 -6.62
CA CYS A 36 3.17 18.61 -7.23
C CYS A 36 2.79 17.82 -8.50
N GLY A 37 1.52 17.78 -8.88
CA GLY A 37 1.05 17.09 -10.08
C GLY A 37 0.84 15.58 -9.90
N VAL A 38 0.39 15.14 -8.72
CA VAL A 38 0.02 13.73 -8.51
C VAL A 38 -1.22 13.37 -9.32
N ASP A 39 -1.23 12.18 -9.90
CA ASP A 39 -2.41 11.62 -10.59
C ASP A 39 -3.37 10.95 -9.60
N LEU A 40 -2.84 10.41 -8.50
CA LEU A 40 -3.59 9.73 -7.43
C LEU A 40 -3.31 10.39 -6.08
N LEU A 41 -4.37 10.66 -5.33
CA LEU A 41 -4.31 11.16 -3.95
C LEU A 41 -5.00 10.15 -3.03
N SER A 42 -4.30 9.63 -2.04
CA SER A 42 -4.89 8.75 -1.04
C SER A 42 -5.63 9.53 0.05
N THR A 43 -6.64 8.92 0.67
CA THR A 43 -7.32 9.50 1.84
C THR A 43 -6.46 9.34 3.10
N ASN A 44 -6.63 10.21 4.10
CA ASN A 44 -6.01 10.03 5.42
C ASN A 44 -6.85 9.09 6.28
N THR A 45 -6.90 7.80 5.91
CA THR A 45 -7.72 6.76 6.53
C THR A 45 -6.97 5.44 6.77
N PHE A 46 -5.65 5.49 6.77
CA PHE A 46 -4.74 4.34 6.89
C PHE A 46 -5.04 3.47 8.13
N ASN A 47 -5.19 4.08 9.31
CA ASN A 47 -5.49 3.37 10.55
C ASN A 47 -6.99 3.27 10.85
N SER A 48 -7.86 3.71 9.93
CA SER A 48 -9.30 3.87 10.20
C SER A 48 -10.12 2.60 10.02
N ASN A 49 -9.54 1.40 10.11
CA ASN A 49 -10.37 0.20 10.26
C ASN A 49 -10.92 0.08 11.70
N PRO A 50 -12.10 -0.51 11.90
CA PRO A 50 -12.77 -0.49 13.20
C PRO A 50 -11.99 -1.22 14.30
N ARG A 51 -11.21 -2.26 13.92
CA ARG A 51 -10.45 -3.05 14.87
C ARG A 51 -9.24 -2.28 15.39
N LYS A 52 -8.49 -1.65 14.50
CA LYS A 52 -7.35 -0.82 14.87
C LYS A 52 -7.75 0.41 15.68
N LEU A 53 -8.82 1.09 15.26
CA LEU A 53 -9.34 2.23 16.00
C LEU A 53 -9.82 1.85 17.41
N LYS A 54 -10.45 0.67 17.57
CA LYS A 54 -10.84 0.17 18.89
C LYS A 54 -9.60 -0.02 19.79
N THR A 55 -8.54 -0.64 19.27
CA THR A 55 -7.27 -0.83 20.01
C THR A 55 -6.62 0.51 20.39
N LEU A 56 -6.75 1.52 19.55
CA LEU A 56 -6.23 2.87 19.79
C LEU A 56 -7.14 3.76 20.65
N GLY A 57 -8.30 3.25 21.08
CA GLY A 57 -9.25 4.00 21.90
C GLY A 57 -10.19 4.94 21.13
N PHE A 58 -10.29 4.80 19.82
CA PHE A 58 -11.10 5.64 18.91
C PHE A 58 -12.21 4.84 18.18
N GLY A 59 -12.67 3.73 18.76
CA GLY A 59 -13.68 2.89 18.12
C GLY A 59 -14.97 3.61 17.73
N GLU A 60 -15.42 4.57 18.56
CA GLU A 60 -16.61 5.40 18.31
C GLU A 60 -16.43 6.39 17.16
N ASP A 61 -15.19 6.75 16.82
CA ASP A 61 -14.88 7.70 15.75
C ASP A 61 -14.72 7.03 14.37
N PHE A 62 -14.93 5.73 14.27
CA PHE A 62 -14.69 4.94 13.05
C PHE A 62 -15.33 5.55 11.80
N GLU A 63 -16.63 5.80 11.80
CA GLU A 63 -17.30 6.39 10.64
C GLU A 63 -16.84 7.82 10.39
N ARG A 64 -16.73 8.59 11.46
CA ARG A 64 -16.38 10.00 11.41
C ARG A 64 -15.01 10.25 10.79
N PHE A 65 -14.01 9.44 11.17
CA PHE A 65 -12.65 9.57 10.62
C PHE A 65 -12.60 9.19 9.14
N ASN A 66 -13.27 8.11 8.74
CA ASN A 66 -13.31 7.69 7.34
C ASN A 66 -14.04 8.72 6.46
N ARG A 67 -15.25 9.14 6.84
CA ARG A 67 -16.03 10.12 6.07
C ARG A 67 -15.28 11.45 5.93
N ALA A 68 -14.74 11.98 7.04
CA ALA A 68 -13.98 13.23 7.00
C ALA A 68 -12.72 13.11 6.14
N GLY A 69 -11.98 12.00 6.24
CA GLY A 69 -10.78 11.76 5.43
C GLY A 69 -11.04 11.76 3.93
N VAL A 70 -12.17 11.19 3.47
CA VAL A 70 -12.56 11.23 2.05
C VAL A 70 -12.95 12.64 1.62
N ARG A 71 -13.77 13.33 2.40
CA ARG A 71 -14.25 14.70 2.07
C ARG A 71 -13.09 15.66 1.93
N ILE A 72 -12.12 15.64 2.86
CA ILE A 72 -10.92 16.46 2.80
C ILE A 72 -10.12 16.17 1.54
N ALA A 73 -9.92 14.88 1.21
CA ALA A 73 -9.15 14.49 0.03
C ALA A 73 -9.83 14.93 -1.27
N LYS A 74 -11.15 14.79 -1.38
CA LYS A 74 -11.92 15.26 -2.54
C LYS A 74 -11.85 16.77 -2.71
N GLU A 75 -11.97 17.52 -1.61
CA GLU A 75 -11.82 18.97 -1.63
C GLU A 75 -10.40 19.40 -2.04
N ALA A 76 -9.36 18.72 -1.56
CA ALA A 76 -7.98 19.01 -1.93
C ALA A 76 -7.67 18.65 -3.38
N ALA A 77 -8.16 17.49 -3.84
CA ALA A 77 -7.92 17.00 -5.20
C ALA A 77 -8.69 17.78 -6.26
N ARG A 78 -9.96 18.14 -5.97
CA ARG A 78 -10.91 18.67 -6.96
C ARG A 78 -10.96 17.75 -8.18
N ASP A 79 -10.57 18.29 -9.35
CA ASP A 79 -10.49 17.59 -10.66
C ASP A 79 -9.03 17.28 -11.08
N LYS A 80 -8.06 17.56 -10.22
CA LYS A 80 -6.62 17.46 -10.54
C LYS A 80 -6.01 16.10 -10.26
N ALA A 81 -6.60 15.33 -9.34
CA ALA A 81 -6.13 14.00 -8.97
C ALA A 81 -7.32 13.11 -8.60
N ARG A 82 -7.22 11.82 -8.89
CA ARG A 82 -8.21 10.83 -8.45
C ARG A 82 -8.02 10.49 -6.98
N VAL A 83 -9.12 10.38 -6.24
CA VAL A 83 -9.09 10.10 -4.80
C VAL A 83 -9.28 8.62 -4.54
N PHE A 84 -8.27 7.99 -3.93
CA PHE A 84 -8.28 6.57 -3.58
C PHE A 84 -8.46 6.38 -2.08
N GLY A 85 -9.40 5.53 -1.71
CA GLY A 85 -9.65 5.14 -0.33
C GLY A 85 -8.50 4.30 0.21
N ASN A 86 -7.79 4.83 1.21
CA ASN A 86 -6.61 4.18 1.78
C ASN A 86 -6.99 3.27 2.95
N MET A 87 -6.57 2.01 2.89
CA MET A 87 -6.79 1.00 3.91
C MET A 87 -5.50 0.26 4.21
N SER A 88 -5.24 -0.05 5.48
CA SER A 88 -4.07 -0.81 5.90
C SER A 88 -4.41 -1.96 6.85
N ALA A 89 -3.40 -2.80 7.12
CA ALA A 89 -3.50 -3.92 8.05
C ALA A 89 -4.04 -3.51 9.43
N THR A 90 -4.75 -4.42 10.09
CA THR A 90 -5.32 -4.21 11.42
C THR A 90 -4.25 -4.16 12.52
N GLY A 91 -3.08 -4.74 12.25
CA GLY A 91 -2.02 -4.96 13.24
C GLY A 91 -2.17 -6.25 14.02
N GLU A 92 -3.17 -7.07 13.69
CA GLU A 92 -3.37 -8.40 14.24
C GLU A 92 -3.12 -9.46 13.17
N PHE A 93 -2.60 -10.64 13.58
CA PHE A 93 -2.41 -11.73 12.64
C PHE A 93 -3.66 -12.60 12.51
N VAL A 94 -3.94 -12.99 11.26
CA VAL A 94 -5.04 -13.91 10.95
C VAL A 94 -4.63 -15.35 11.35
N PHE A 95 -5.61 -16.12 11.87
CA PHE A 95 -5.39 -17.54 12.22
C PHE A 95 -4.66 -18.31 11.08
N PRO A 96 -3.70 -19.17 11.34
CA PRO A 96 -3.29 -19.69 12.66
C PRO A 96 -2.18 -18.88 13.37
N LEU A 97 -1.71 -17.77 12.81
CA LEU A 97 -0.66 -16.96 13.45
C LEU A 97 -1.18 -16.15 14.64
N GLY A 98 -2.45 -15.77 14.61
CA GLY A 98 -3.17 -15.09 15.67
C GLY A 98 -4.58 -15.65 15.83
N GLY A 99 -5.36 -15.06 16.73
CA GLY A 99 -6.74 -15.47 17.00
C GLY A 99 -7.80 -14.85 16.08
N TYR A 100 -7.39 -13.99 15.16
CA TYR A 100 -8.26 -13.25 14.25
C TYR A 100 -8.66 -14.12 13.07
N THR A 101 -9.93 -14.45 12.93
CA THR A 101 -10.40 -15.33 11.84
C THR A 101 -10.41 -14.60 10.50
N PHE A 102 -10.37 -15.37 9.41
CA PHE A 102 -10.42 -14.80 8.06
C PHE A 102 -11.76 -14.04 7.82
N ASP A 103 -12.87 -14.57 8.28
CA ASP A 103 -14.18 -13.96 8.10
C ASP A 103 -14.33 -12.67 8.92
N GLU A 104 -13.78 -12.62 10.13
CA GLU A 104 -13.70 -11.38 10.92
C GLU A 104 -12.83 -10.34 10.20
N ALA A 105 -11.73 -10.74 9.55
CA ALA A 105 -10.91 -9.85 8.76
C ALA A 105 -11.70 -9.29 7.57
N VAL A 106 -12.38 -10.14 6.81
CA VAL A 106 -13.24 -9.71 5.70
C VAL A 106 -14.28 -8.70 6.18
N GLU A 107 -14.98 -8.98 7.28
CA GLU A 107 -16.02 -8.07 7.78
C GLU A 107 -15.44 -6.73 8.28
N THR A 108 -14.29 -6.77 8.94
CA THR A 108 -13.57 -5.56 9.39
C THR A 108 -13.26 -4.63 8.22
N PHE A 109 -12.66 -5.15 7.16
CA PHE A 109 -12.31 -4.36 5.97
C PHE A 109 -13.54 -3.97 5.16
N ARG A 110 -14.56 -4.83 5.09
CA ARG A 110 -15.82 -4.51 4.38
C ARG A 110 -16.51 -3.29 4.97
N ARG A 111 -16.53 -3.16 6.29
CA ARG A 111 -17.12 -1.99 6.96
C ARG A 111 -16.39 -0.71 6.59
N GLN A 112 -15.05 -0.72 6.55
CA GLN A 112 -14.29 0.44 6.14
C GLN A 112 -14.50 0.74 4.66
N ALA A 113 -14.37 -0.25 3.79
CA ALA A 113 -14.55 -0.10 2.35
C ALA A 113 -15.93 0.47 1.99
N ALA A 114 -17.00 0.03 2.68
CA ALA A 114 -18.35 0.53 2.45
C ALA A 114 -18.47 2.05 2.69
N ILE A 115 -17.90 2.55 3.79
CA ILE A 115 -17.94 3.99 4.08
C ILE A 115 -17.13 4.79 3.05
N LEU A 116 -15.94 4.29 2.67
CA LEU A 116 -15.11 4.96 1.67
C LEU A 116 -15.83 5.00 0.31
N TYR A 117 -16.49 3.91 -0.07
CA TYR A 117 -17.29 3.82 -1.28
C TYR A 117 -18.50 4.77 -1.27
N GLU A 118 -19.26 4.79 -0.17
CA GLU A 118 -20.39 5.71 0.02
C GLU A 118 -20.01 7.19 -0.09
N GLU A 119 -18.82 7.57 0.40
CA GLU A 119 -18.29 8.93 0.27
C GLU A 119 -17.72 9.22 -1.13
N GLY A 120 -17.72 8.23 -2.02
CA GLY A 120 -17.40 8.39 -3.44
C GLY A 120 -15.91 8.48 -3.73
N VAL A 121 -15.11 7.57 -3.20
CA VAL A 121 -13.74 7.35 -3.67
C VAL A 121 -13.74 6.78 -5.10
N GLU A 122 -12.71 7.04 -5.86
CA GLU A 122 -12.57 6.62 -7.25
C GLU A 122 -11.73 5.35 -7.44
N GLY A 123 -11.30 4.75 -6.33
CA GLY A 123 -10.54 3.51 -6.26
C GLY A 123 -10.12 3.20 -4.84
N PHE A 124 -9.47 2.07 -4.65
CA PHE A 124 -8.96 1.64 -3.35
C PHE A 124 -7.45 1.40 -3.40
N LEU A 125 -6.76 1.78 -2.33
CA LEU A 125 -5.36 1.49 -2.08
C LEU A 125 -5.24 0.69 -0.78
N LEU A 126 -4.94 -0.60 -0.91
CA LEU A 126 -4.56 -1.46 0.22
C LEU A 126 -3.05 -1.41 0.36
N GLU A 127 -2.53 -0.88 1.46
CA GLU A 127 -1.08 -0.67 1.60
C GLU A 127 -0.52 -1.14 2.95
N THR A 128 0.76 -1.47 2.95
CA THR A 128 1.54 -1.86 4.14
C THR A 128 1.00 -3.13 4.81
N PHE A 129 0.51 -4.07 4.02
CA PHE A 129 0.16 -5.40 4.52
C PHE A 129 1.41 -6.26 4.64
N SER A 130 1.53 -6.99 5.73
CA SER A 130 2.63 -7.93 5.99
C SER A 130 2.18 -9.40 6.03
N ASP A 131 0.89 -9.64 6.17
CA ASP A 131 0.29 -10.97 6.07
C ASP A 131 -0.57 -11.08 4.80
N ILE A 132 -0.17 -12.01 3.92
CA ILE A 132 -0.89 -12.27 2.66
C ILE A 132 -2.33 -12.76 2.90
N LYS A 133 -2.60 -13.42 4.02
CA LYS A 133 -3.93 -13.89 4.37
C LYS A 133 -4.84 -12.73 4.73
N GLU A 134 -4.33 -11.78 5.50
CA GLU A 134 -5.05 -10.56 5.82
C GLU A 134 -5.31 -9.70 4.57
N LEU A 135 -4.30 -9.58 3.68
CA LEU A 135 -4.48 -8.87 2.41
C LEU A 135 -5.56 -9.52 1.53
N LYS A 136 -5.60 -10.86 1.45
CA LYS A 136 -6.68 -11.57 0.72
C LYS A 136 -8.06 -11.27 1.30
N ALA A 137 -8.17 -11.19 2.62
CA ALA A 137 -9.42 -10.79 3.27
C ALA A 137 -9.82 -9.35 2.92
N ALA A 138 -8.87 -8.42 2.88
CA ALA A 138 -9.12 -7.04 2.48
C ALA A 138 -9.54 -6.92 1.00
N ILE A 139 -8.91 -7.65 0.09
CA ILE A 139 -9.29 -7.73 -1.34
C ILE A 139 -10.74 -8.22 -1.46
N MET A 140 -11.05 -9.35 -0.82
CA MET A 140 -12.42 -9.90 -0.82
C MET A 140 -13.43 -8.91 -0.24
N ALA A 141 -13.06 -8.19 0.80
CA ALA A 141 -13.92 -7.20 1.45
C ALA A 141 -14.25 -6.04 0.51
N VAL A 142 -13.25 -5.48 -0.19
CA VAL A 142 -13.45 -4.42 -1.19
C VAL A 142 -14.35 -4.93 -2.32
N ARG A 143 -14.10 -6.12 -2.84
CA ARG A 143 -14.88 -6.70 -3.95
C ARG A 143 -16.32 -7.09 -3.56
N LYS A 144 -16.59 -7.31 -2.27
CA LYS A 144 -17.98 -7.40 -1.76
C LYS A 144 -18.70 -6.05 -1.73
N VAL A 145 -18.00 -4.94 -1.74
CA VAL A 145 -18.56 -3.58 -1.77
C VAL A 145 -18.71 -3.08 -3.20
N THR A 146 -17.70 -3.29 -4.03
CA THR A 146 -17.68 -2.85 -5.43
C THR A 146 -16.82 -3.75 -6.30
N ALA A 147 -17.32 -4.12 -7.48
CA ALA A 147 -16.57 -4.83 -8.50
C ALA A 147 -15.85 -3.88 -9.48
N ASP A 148 -16.33 -2.64 -9.60
CA ASP A 148 -15.98 -1.75 -10.73
C ASP A 148 -14.84 -0.80 -10.45
N LEU A 149 -14.59 -0.45 -9.16
CA LEU A 149 -13.55 0.52 -8.83
C LEU A 149 -12.15 -0.11 -8.86
N PRO A 150 -11.15 0.63 -9.39
CA PRO A 150 -9.76 0.18 -9.39
C PRO A 150 -9.26 -0.17 -7.99
N LEU A 151 -8.51 -1.28 -7.89
CA LEU A 151 -7.93 -1.78 -6.65
C LEU A 151 -6.42 -1.97 -6.79
N ILE A 152 -5.67 -1.13 -6.07
CA ILE A 152 -4.22 -1.22 -5.93
C ILE A 152 -3.92 -1.95 -4.62
N VAL A 153 -3.05 -2.96 -4.67
CA VAL A 153 -2.68 -3.73 -3.49
C VAL A 153 -1.17 -3.76 -3.31
N ASN A 154 -0.70 -3.40 -2.12
CA ASN A 154 0.70 -3.34 -1.78
C ASN A 154 1.01 -4.12 -0.50
N MET A 155 2.04 -4.95 -0.54
CA MET A 155 2.64 -5.56 0.64
C MET A 155 3.97 -4.88 1.00
N THR A 156 4.37 -5.06 2.24
CA THR A 156 5.67 -4.61 2.75
C THR A 156 6.61 -5.80 2.97
N PHE A 157 7.89 -5.58 2.71
CA PHE A 157 8.92 -6.61 2.74
C PHE A 157 10.16 -6.11 3.47
N GLU A 158 10.90 -7.04 4.08
CA GLU A 158 12.23 -6.80 4.60
C GLU A 158 13.28 -6.89 3.47
N ALA A 159 14.53 -6.53 3.77
CA ALA A 159 15.61 -6.47 2.78
C ALA A 159 15.95 -7.81 2.12
N ASP A 160 15.59 -8.93 2.73
CA ASP A 160 15.71 -10.28 2.17
C ASP A 160 14.61 -10.62 1.15
N GLY A 161 13.64 -9.71 0.95
CA GLY A 161 12.49 -9.87 0.06
C GLY A 161 11.38 -10.76 0.59
N ARG A 162 11.31 -10.90 1.93
CA ARG A 162 10.21 -11.58 2.62
C ARG A 162 9.46 -10.62 3.52
N SER A 163 8.16 -10.84 3.66
CA SER A 163 7.37 -10.15 4.69
C SER A 163 7.70 -10.73 6.07
N ILE A 164 7.32 -10.04 7.12
CA ILE A 164 7.51 -10.53 8.52
C ILE A 164 6.83 -11.88 8.77
N THR A 165 5.86 -12.26 7.96
CA THR A 165 5.19 -13.57 8.01
C THR A 165 5.83 -14.61 7.09
N GLY A 166 6.97 -14.29 6.44
CA GLY A 166 7.77 -15.18 5.61
C GLY A 166 7.34 -15.29 4.14
N THR A 167 6.33 -14.54 3.69
CA THR A 167 5.89 -14.52 2.29
C THR A 167 6.94 -13.81 1.44
N SER A 168 7.45 -14.47 0.38
CA SER A 168 8.35 -13.81 -0.57
C SER A 168 7.59 -12.92 -1.57
N ALA A 169 8.28 -11.96 -2.17
CA ALA A 169 7.69 -11.07 -3.17
C ALA A 169 7.10 -11.85 -4.36
N GLU A 170 7.76 -12.92 -4.79
CA GLU A 170 7.27 -13.79 -5.86
C GLU A 170 6.03 -14.59 -5.44
N SER A 171 6.05 -15.16 -4.22
CA SER A 171 4.88 -15.88 -3.68
C SER A 171 3.67 -14.96 -3.54
N TYR A 172 3.90 -13.73 -3.12
CA TYR A 172 2.87 -12.69 -3.07
C TYR A 172 2.29 -12.41 -4.46
N ALA A 173 3.13 -12.10 -5.46
CA ALA A 173 2.67 -11.82 -6.83
C ALA A 173 1.81 -12.96 -7.39
N VAL A 174 2.33 -14.19 -7.34
CA VAL A 174 1.64 -15.38 -7.86
C VAL A 174 0.33 -15.67 -7.12
N SER A 175 0.28 -15.41 -5.81
CA SER A 175 -0.92 -15.68 -5.00
C SER A 175 -2.04 -14.66 -5.19
N ILE A 176 -1.71 -13.45 -5.69
CA ILE A 176 -2.64 -12.32 -5.74
C ILE A 176 -3.05 -11.96 -7.18
N GLN A 177 -2.17 -12.18 -8.19
CA GLN A 177 -2.44 -11.71 -9.55
C GLN A 177 -3.68 -12.30 -10.22
N ASP A 178 -4.11 -13.49 -9.80
CA ASP A 178 -5.32 -14.15 -10.33
C ASP A 178 -6.60 -13.75 -9.54
N LEU A 179 -6.44 -12.93 -8.49
CA LEU A 179 -7.56 -12.32 -7.82
C LEU A 179 -8.00 -11.06 -8.60
N ASP A 180 -9.19 -10.60 -8.29
CA ASP A 180 -9.75 -9.38 -8.90
C ASP A 180 -9.08 -8.13 -8.32
N VAL A 181 -7.84 -7.88 -8.78
CA VAL A 181 -7.02 -6.71 -8.46
C VAL A 181 -6.47 -6.10 -9.75
N ASP A 182 -6.28 -4.79 -9.79
CA ASP A 182 -5.84 -4.08 -10.99
C ASP A 182 -4.33 -3.83 -11.01
N VAL A 183 -3.76 -3.53 -9.85
CA VAL A 183 -2.33 -3.22 -9.69
C VAL A 183 -1.78 -3.92 -8.46
N ILE A 184 -0.60 -4.50 -8.59
CA ILE A 184 0.12 -5.18 -7.51
C ILE A 184 1.43 -4.44 -7.25
N GLY A 185 1.78 -4.25 -5.98
CA GLY A 185 3.00 -3.51 -5.67
C GLY A 185 3.59 -3.79 -4.31
N ILE A 186 4.61 -3.00 -4.02
CA ILE A 186 5.28 -2.98 -2.72
C ILE A 186 5.35 -1.56 -2.18
N ASN A 187 5.26 -1.41 -0.87
CA ASN A 187 5.41 -0.10 -0.24
C ASN A 187 6.05 -0.19 1.15
N CYS A 188 6.54 0.95 1.61
CA CYS A 188 7.09 1.14 2.96
C CYS A 188 8.33 0.27 3.27
N THR A 189 8.76 0.26 4.53
CA THR A 189 9.89 -0.47 5.13
C THR A 189 11.25 -0.15 4.51
N LEU A 190 11.39 -0.28 3.19
CA LEU A 190 12.65 -0.20 2.48
C LEU A 190 12.88 1.17 1.83
N ALA A 191 14.12 1.62 1.80
CA ALA A 191 14.60 2.71 0.96
C ALA A 191 14.63 2.30 -0.52
N PRO A 192 14.69 3.26 -1.49
CA PRO A 192 14.63 2.95 -2.92
C PRO A 192 15.62 1.88 -3.39
N ALA A 193 16.89 1.98 -2.99
CA ALA A 193 17.93 1.03 -3.41
C ALA A 193 17.64 -0.42 -2.97
N GLN A 194 17.06 -0.62 -1.79
CA GLN A 194 16.67 -1.93 -1.29
C GLN A 194 15.37 -2.41 -1.95
N SER A 195 14.43 -1.48 -2.13
CA SER A 195 13.15 -1.75 -2.80
C SER A 195 13.34 -2.25 -4.22
N LEU A 196 14.32 -1.74 -4.98
CA LEU A 196 14.61 -2.19 -6.34
C LEU A 196 14.81 -3.70 -6.44
N ARG A 197 15.58 -4.29 -5.51
CA ARG A 197 15.87 -5.73 -5.51
C ARG A 197 14.62 -6.57 -5.28
N VAL A 198 13.76 -6.12 -4.38
CA VAL A 198 12.51 -6.82 -4.06
C VAL A 198 11.50 -6.63 -5.20
N PHE A 199 11.45 -5.43 -5.75
CA PHE A 199 10.57 -5.07 -6.86
C PHE A 199 10.93 -5.83 -8.14
N GLU A 200 12.22 -6.00 -8.47
CA GLU A 200 12.68 -6.80 -9.59
C GLU A 200 12.20 -8.25 -9.49
N ARG A 201 12.30 -8.86 -8.30
CA ARG A 201 11.82 -10.23 -8.06
C ARG A 201 10.30 -10.35 -8.27
N LEU A 202 9.53 -9.38 -7.78
CA LEU A 202 8.10 -9.30 -8.01
C LEU A 202 7.78 -9.11 -9.49
N ALA A 203 8.48 -8.20 -10.17
CA ALA A 203 8.23 -7.83 -11.57
C ALA A 203 8.44 -8.99 -12.54
N ARG A 204 9.40 -9.88 -12.25
CA ARG A 204 9.70 -11.05 -13.09
C ARG A 204 8.55 -12.05 -13.18
N VAL A 205 7.73 -12.18 -12.15
CA VAL A 205 6.66 -13.20 -12.08
C VAL A 205 5.25 -12.61 -12.15
N CYS A 206 5.10 -11.32 -11.91
CA CYS A 206 3.80 -10.64 -11.90
C CYS A 206 3.39 -10.23 -13.32
N GLN A 207 2.17 -10.55 -13.73
CA GLN A 207 1.62 -10.16 -15.03
C GLN A 207 0.75 -8.89 -14.99
N LYS A 208 0.39 -8.44 -13.79
CA LYS A 208 -0.40 -7.21 -13.58
C LYS A 208 0.49 -5.96 -13.67
N PRO A 209 -0.11 -4.77 -13.91
CA PRO A 209 0.56 -3.49 -13.69
C PRO A 209 1.17 -3.40 -12.29
N LEU A 210 2.30 -2.71 -12.18
CA LEU A 210 3.10 -2.71 -10.94
C LEU A 210 3.11 -1.34 -10.27
N CYS A 211 3.08 -1.34 -8.93
CA CYS A 211 3.17 -0.16 -8.08
C CYS A 211 4.38 -0.24 -7.14
N ILE A 212 5.08 0.89 -6.94
CA ILE A 212 6.15 1.00 -5.95
C ILE A 212 6.08 2.32 -5.20
N GLN A 213 6.15 2.24 -3.86
CA GLN A 213 6.10 3.39 -2.95
C GLN A 213 7.11 3.20 -1.80
N PRO A 214 8.43 3.41 -2.02
CA PRO A 214 9.45 3.24 -1.00
C PRO A 214 9.44 4.36 0.03
N ASN A 215 10.16 4.16 1.14
CA ASN A 215 10.45 5.22 2.10
C ASN A 215 11.53 6.17 1.55
N ALA A 216 11.57 7.40 2.04
CA ALA A 216 12.64 8.36 1.73
C ALA A 216 13.92 8.06 2.52
N GLY A 217 14.38 6.81 2.45
CA GLY A 217 15.55 6.35 3.21
C GLY A 217 15.18 5.74 4.56
N THR A 218 16.13 5.81 5.48
CA THR A 218 16.03 5.28 6.85
C THR A 218 15.54 6.37 7.81
N PRO A 219 14.63 6.07 8.74
CA PRO A 219 14.23 7.04 9.75
C PRO A 219 15.38 7.35 10.70
N ILE A 220 15.59 8.64 10.98
CA ILE A 220 16.53 9.15 11.96
C ILE A 220 15.76 9.91 13.03
N TYR A 221 15.94 9.55 14.28
CA TYR A 221 15.36 10.25 15.42
C TYR A 221 16.47 10.80 16.31
N ASP A 222 16.54 12.13 16.45
CA ASP A 222 17.56 12.82 17.23
C ASP A 222 17.16 13.11 18.69
N GLY A 223 16.06 12.49 19.15
CA GLY A 223 15.47 12.72 20.48
C GLY A 223 14.36 13.79 20.47
N HIS A 224 14.28 14.62 19.44
CA HIS A 224 13.31 15.70 19.30
C HIS A 224 12.52 15.63 18.00
N ARG A 225 13.17 15.27 16.90
CA ARG A 225 12.63 15.32 15.56
C ARG A 225 12.87 14.01 14.80
N LEU A 226 11.84 13.56 14.11
CA LEU A 226 11.93 12.50 13.12
C LEU A 226 12.32 13.10 11.77
N SER A 227 13.31 12.53 11.11
CA SER A 227 13.73 12.84 9.75
C SER A 227 14.04 11.55 8.98
N TYR A 228 14.35 11.68 7.69
CA TYR A 228 14.74 10.57 6.83
C TYR A 228 16.02 10.97 6.10
N ASP A 229 16.94 10.01 5.87
CA ASP A 229 18.29 10.27 5.43
C ASP A 229 18.46 10.46 3.91
N LEU A 230 17.43 10.20 3.11
CA LEU A 230 17.50 10.34 1.66
C LEU A 230 16.91 11.67 1.21
N SER A 231 17.70 12.46 0.47
CA SER A 231 17.23 13.72 -0.10
C SER A 231 16.20 13.51 -1.21
N SER A 232 15.42 14.53 -1.50
CA SER A 232 14.42 14.51 -2.57
C SER A 232 15.04 14.29 -3.95
N GLU A 233 16.23 14.82 -4.22
CA GLU A 233 16.97 14.62 -5.46
C GLU A 233 17.43 13.16 -5.59
N SER A 234 18.03 12.62 -4.53
CA SER A 234 18.47 11.23 -4.50
C SER A 234 17.30 10.25 -4.62
N PHE A 235 16.16 10.57 -4.02
CA PHE A 235 14.94 9.78 -4.14
C PHE A 235 14.42 9.78 -5.58
N ALA A 236 14.34 10.94 -6.22
CA ALA A 236 13.84 11.09 -7.58
C ALA A 236 14.72 10.39 -8.62
N PHE A 237 16.01 10.24 -8.36
CA PHE A 237 16.95 9.52 -9.22
C PHE A 237 16.52 8.06 -9.48
N TYR A 238 15.89 7.42 -8.50
CA TYR A 238 15.39 6.03 -8.64
C TYR A 238 14.12 5.89 -9.48
N ALA A 239 13.47 6.98 -9.87
CA ALA A 239 12.28 6.91 -10.71
C ALA A 239 12.57 6.18 -12.03
N ASP A 240 13.74 6.40 -12.59
CA ASP A 240 14.20 5.78 -13.82
C ASP A 240 14.36 4.27 -13.69
N ASP A 241 15.01 3.82 -12.64
CA ASP A 241 15.20 2.40 -12.37
C ASP A 241 13.87 1.67 -12.15
N PHE A 242 12.92 2.32 -11.47
CA PHE A 242 11.58 1.74 -11.26
C PHE A 242 10.80 1.60 -12.57
N ILE A 243 10.89 2.59 -13.47
CA ILE A 243 10.27 2.50 -14.79
C ILE A 243 10.89 1.38 -15.61
N GLU A 244 12.21 1.25 -15.58
CA GLU A 244 12.91 0.18 -16.29
C GLU A 244 12.52 -1.21 -15.79
N LEU A 245 12.17 -1.33 -14.52
CA LEU A 245 11.59 -2.55 -13.93
C LEU A 245 10.08 -2.66 -14.14
N GLY A 246 9.47 -1.81 -14.97
CA GLY A 246 8.06 -1.89 -15.39
C GLY A 246 7.04 -1.33 -14.39
N ALA A 247 7.46 -0.44 -13.50
CA ALA A 247 6.52 0.26 -12.65
C ALA A 247 5.56 1.10 -13.49
N SER A 248 4.26 0.91 -13.26
CA SER A 248 3.17 1.70 -13.86
C SER A 248 2.70 2.80 -12.91
N ILE A 249 2.87 2.60 -11.62
CA ILE A 249 2.57 3.58 -10.57
C ILE A 249 3.80 3.71 -9.67
N ILE A 250 4.25 4.94 -9.49
CA ILE A 250 5.37 5.27 -8.62
C ILE A 250 4.94 6.34 -7.64
N GLY A 251 5.24 6.15 -6.38
CA GLY A 251 4.96 7.09 -5.32
C GLY A 251 6.02 7.03 -4.22
N GLY A 252 5.63 7.39 -3.03
CA GLY A 252 6.46 7.28 -1.86
C GLY A 252 5.66 7.00 -0.61
N CYS A 253 6.32 6.47 0.42
CA CYS A 253 5.72 6.16 1.70
C CYS A 253 6.31 7.03 2.82
N CYS A 254 6.85 6.44 3.88
CA CYS A 254 7.37 7.19 5.01
C CYS A 254 8.53 8.10 4.64
N GLY A 255 8.52 9.33 5.16
CA GLY A 255 9.54 10.34 4.88
C GLY A 255 9.37 11.11 3.56
N THR A 256 8.64 10.58 2.57
CA THR A 256 8.43 11.30 1.30
C THR A 256 7.49 12.48 1.50
N GLY A 257 7.99 13.68 1.24
CA GLY A 257 7.22 14.92 1.25
C GLY A 257 6.91 15.43 -0.15
N PRO A 258 6.19 16.55 -0.27
CA PRO A 258 5.80 17.13 -1.55
C PRO A 258 7.00 17.35 -2.50
N GLU A 259 8.16 17.75 -2.00
CA GLU A 259 9.35 17.98 -2.82
C GLU A 259 9.86 16.68 -3.49
N HIS A 260 9.86 15.55 -2.77
CA HIS A 260 10.20 14.23 -3.34
C HIS A 260 9.30 13.90 -4.52
N ILE A 261 7.98 14.10 -4.34
CA ILE A 261 6.98 13.81 -5.38
C ILE A 261 7.13 14.76 -6.56
N ARG A 262 7.40 16.04 -6.31
CA ARG A 262 7.59 17.04 -7.36
C ARG A 262 8.78 16.73 -8.25
N LEU A 263 9.92 16.34 -7.68
CA LEU A 263 11.11 15.97 -8.43
C LEU A 263 10.92 14.65 -9.19
N MET A 264 10.28 13.66 -8.55
CA MET A 264 9.93 12.40 -9.21
C MET A 264 8.99 12.64 -10.39
N ARG A 265 7.94 13.48 -10.26
CA ARG A 265 7.06 13.85 -11.36
C ARG A 265 7.83 14.45 -12.54
N ARG A 266 8.77 15.35 -12.29
CA ARG A 266 9.61 15.92 -13.33
C ARG A 266 10.45 14.87 -14.06
N ALA A 267 11.01 13.91 -13.34
CA ALA A 267 11.75 12.81 -13.96
C ALA A 267 10.84 11.95 -14.85
N LEU A 268 9.61 11.66 -14.41
CA LEU A 268 8.61 10.92 -15.20
C LEU A 268 8.20 11.66 -16.47
N ASP A 269 7.96 12.97 -16.42
CA ASP A 269 7.53 13.78 -17.55
C ASP A 269 8.58 13.88 -18.68
N GLN A 270 9.86 13.64 -18.37
CA GLN A 270 10.95 13.66 -19.33
C GLN A 270 11.16 12.35 -20.08
N ARG A 271 10.48 11.28 -19.68
CA ARG A 271 10.66 9.93 -20.25
C ARG A 271 9.66 9.58 -21.34
N ARG A 272 10.12 8.74 -22.28
CA ARG A 272 9.35 8.39 -23.48
C ARG A 272 8.57 7.08 -23.40
N SER A 273 8.93 6.10 -22.61
CA SER A 273 8.16 4.84 -22.41
C SER A 273 8.88 3.87 -21.45
N PRO A 274 8.17 3.03 -20.69
CA PRO A 274 8.79 1.95 -19.93
C PRO A 274 9.39 0.90 -20.87
N ARG A 275 10.50 0.29 -20.45
CA ARG A 275 11.10 -0.85 -21.13
C ARG A 275 10.30 -2.11 -20.80
N ALA A 276 10.09 -2.98 -21.79
CA ALA A 276 9.50 -4.29 -21.53
C ALA A 276 10.46 -5.14 -20.71
N ILE A 277 9.98 -5.67 -19.59
CA ILE A 277 10.73 -6.61 -18.75
C ILE A 277 10.58 -8.02 -19.34
N ASP A 278 11.67 -8.76 -19.35
CA ASP A 278 11.64 -10.20 -19.65
C ASP A 278 11.00 -10.94 -18.48
N LYS A 279 9.72 -11.29 -18.63
CA LYS A 279 8.94 -11.99 -17.60
C LYS A 279 9.22 -13.49 -17.69
N ASP A 280 9.33 -14.11 -16.51
CA ASP A 280 9.46 -15.57 -16.42
C ASP A 280 8.19 -16.25 -16.99
N PRO A 281 8.31 -17.03 -18.07
CA PRO A 281 7.16 -17.68 -18.69
C PRO A 281 6.62 -18.87 -17.89
N LYS A 282 7.29 -19.28 -16.82
CA LYS A 282 6.90 -20.42 -16.01
C LYS A 282 5.60 -20.16 -15.26
N ARG A 283 4.81 -21.21 -15.12
CA ARG A 283 3.68 -21.24 -14.19
C ARG A 283 4.14 -21.73 -12.82
N TYR A 284 3.51 -21.23 -11.80
CA TYR A 284 3.87 -21.51 -10.41
C TYR A 284 2.65 -21.91 -9.58
N LEU A 285 2.88 -22.81 -8.63
CA LEU A 285 2.02 -22.96 -7.45
C LEU A 285 2.65 -22.17 -6.30
N SER A 286 1.83 -21.42 -5.57
CA SER A 286 2.29 -20.68 -4.42
C SER A 286 1.53 -21.10 -3.17
N SER A 287 2.28 -21.41 -2.12
CA SER A 287 1.77 -21.37 -0.75
C SER A 287 2.10 -20.00 -0.13
N ARG A 288 1.80 -19.84 1.15
CA ARG A 288 2.15 -18.62 1.88
C ARG A 288 3.65 -18.27 1.80
N THR A 289 4.53 -19.27 1.84
CA THR A 289 5.99 -19.08 1.97
C THR A 289 6.82 -19.77 0.90
N VAL A 290 6.22 -20.64 0.09
CA VAL A 290 6.92 -21.45 -0.90
C VAL A 290 6.33 -21.23 -2.29
N LEU A 291 7.20 -20.97 -3.25
CA LEU A 291 6.90 -20.91 -4.66
C LEU A 291 7.48 -22.13 -5.37
N THR A 292 6.63 -22.88 -6.07
CA THR A 292 7.04 -24.10 -6.78
C THR A 292 6.71 -23.97 -8.27
N PRO A 293 7.69 -24.02 -9.18
CA PRO A 293 7.41 -24.00 -10.61
C PRO A 293 6.68 -25.28 -11.03
N ILE A 294 5.65 -25.10 -11.87
CA ILE A 294 4.96 -26.23 -12.48
C ILE A 294 5.82 -26.72 -13.64
N GLN A 295 6.50 -27.84 -13.41
CA GLN A 295 7.24 -28.59 -14.43
C GLN A 295 6.26 -29.44 -15.26
N PRO A 296 6.67 -30.03 -16.40
CA PRO A 296 5.78 -30.92 -17.19
C PRO A 296 5.10 -32.01 -16.37
N PHE A 297 5.74 -32.43 -15.28
CA PHE A 297 5.17 -33.35 -14.29
C PHE A 297 5.43 -32.85 -12.89
N LEU A 298 4.35 -32.57 -12.14
CA LEU A 298 4.41 -32.25 -10.73
C LEU A 298 3.75 -33.39 -9.95
N SER A 299 4.52 -34.05 -9.09
CA SER A 299 3.98 -35.10 -8.20
C SER A 299 3.29 -34.44 -7.02
N ILE A 300 2.01 -34.72 -6.79
CA ILE A 300 1.25 -34.27 -5.64
C ILE A 300 1.16 -35.40 -4.63
N GLY A 301 1.83 -35.24 -3.49
CA GLY A 301 1.66 -36.13 -2.34
C GLY A 301 0.36 -35.78 -1.62
N GLU A 302 -0.61 -36.69 -1.64
CA GLU A 302 -1.86 -36.50 -0.92
C GLU A 302 -1.63 -36.71 0.59
N ARG A 303 -2.04 -35.71 1.39
CA ARG A 303 -2.07 -35.87 2.83
C ARG A 303 -3.31 -36.66 3.22
N ILE A 304 -3.09 -37.82 3.82
CA ILE A 304 -4.16 -38.50 4.56
C ILE A 304 -4.44 -37.66 5.79
N ASN A 305 -5.55 -36.94 5.82
CA ASN A 305 -6.05 -36.32 7.04
C ASN A 305 -6.67 -37.45 7.88
N PRO A 306 -6.17 -37.73 9.08
CA PRO A 306 -6.95 -38.52 10.03
C PRO A 306 -8.22 -37.71 10.35
N ALA A 307 -9.36 -38.36 10.23
CA ALA A 307 -10.66 -37.82 10.61
C ALA A 307 -10.73 -37.46 12.09
#